data_7541a209d5e618234890401b7fe4a5a2
#
_entry.id   7541a209d5e618234890401b7fe4a5a2
#
_cell.length_a   1.000
_cell.length_b   1.000
_cell.length_c   1.000
_cell.angle_alpha   90.00
_cell.angle_beta   90.00
_cell.angle_gamma   90.00
#
_symmetry.space_group_name_H-M   'P 1'
#
loop_
_entity.id
_entity.type
_entity.pdbx_description
1 polymer ?
#
loop_
_entity_poly.entity_id
_entity_poly.type
_entity_poly.pdbx_seq_one_letter_code
_entity_poly.pdbx_strand_id
1 'polypeptide(L)'
;MQTPEERYIQAHSTAQGAALEWIEKQTNIRTNYPRMLSGAVQGRFLTMMTQISGARNILEIGTFTGYSAACLAMGLTSPDGHVDTIEVNDELEDLIREGWSKAGVSDKITLRIGNAMNILKELPGPFDLVFIDANKREYSEYYELIIDKIPSGGPSPAGLRGRPYRPAVSDRCSVFRDVPPGPGYLPPP
;
A
#
# COMPACT_ATOMS: atom_id res chain seq x y z
N MET A 1 8.38 1.80 -23.61
CA MET A 1 8.78 3.23 -23.72
C MET A 1 7.98 4.01 -22.71
N GLN A 2 8.61 4.86 -21.93
CA GLN A 2 7.91 5.78 -21.04
C GLN A 2 7.17 6.85 -21.85
N THR A 3 5.95 7.20 -21.40
CA THR A 3 5.20 8.29 -22.02
C THR A 3 5.82 9.66 -21.70
N PRO A 4 5.49 10.73 -22.42
CA PRO A 4 5.96 12.08 -22.10
C PRO A 4 5.54 12.50 -20.68
N GLU A 5 4.34 12.10 -20.22
CA GLU A 5 3.80 12.38 -18.90
C GLU A 5 4.62 11.66 -17.81
N GLU A 6 4.93 10.38 -18.00
CA GLU A 6 5.76 9.60 -17.06
C GLU A 6 7.16 10.23 -16.92
N ARG A 7 7.76 10.67 -18.01
CA ARG A 7 9.06 11.36 -17.98
C ARG A 7 8.98 12.70 -17.24
N TYR A 8 7.92 13.46 -17.48
CA TYR A 8 7.70 14.73 -16.78
C TYR A 8 7.57 14.52 -15.28
N ILE A 9 6.70 13.58 -14.87
CA ILE A 9 6.48 13.26 -13.46
C ILE A 9 7.79 12.80 -12.80
N GLN A 10 8.55 11.92 -13.47
CA GLN A 10 9.81 11.43 -12.94
C GLN A 10 10.84 12.55 -12.77
N ALA A 11 10.93 13.48 -13.73
CA ALA A 11 11.85 14.60 -13.69
C ALA A 11 11.51 15.64 -12.60
N HIS A 12 10.24 15.71 -12.18
CA HIS A 12 9.73 16.69 -11.20
C HIS A 12 9.37 16.05 -9.86
N SER A 13 9.64 14.77 -9.67
CA SER A 13 9.44 14.07 -8.40
C SER A 13 10.76 13.89 -7.67
N THR A 14 10.69 13.81 -6.34
CA THR A 14 11.86 13.46 -5.52
C THR A 14 12.35 12.06 -5.88
N ALA A 15 13.66 11.89 -6.05
CA ALA A 15 14.27 10.58 -6.31
C ALA A 15 13.90 9.54 -5.25
N GLN A 16 13.72 8.29 -5.67
CA GLN A 16 13.28 7.22 -4.78
C GLN A 16 14.37 6.78 -3.77
N GLY A 17 15.63 7.01 -4.07
CA GLY A 17 16.76 6.62 -3.23
C GLY A 17 17.29 5.21 -3.52
N ALA A 18 18.56 4.99 -3.17
CA ALA A 18 19.32 3.81 -3.58
C ALA A 18 18.70 2.46 -3.16
N ALA A 19 18.04 2.39 -2.01
CA ALA A 19 17.42 1.15 -1.55
C ALA A 19 16.21 0.75 -2.41
N LEU A 20 15.33 1.69 -2.74
CA LEU A 20 14.18 1.44 -3.61
C LEU A 20 14.62 1.17 -5.05
N GLU A 21 15.65 1.86 -5.55
CA GLU A 21 16.27 1.58 -6.85
C GLU A 21 16.85 0.16 -6.90
N TRP A 22 17.44 -0.29 -5.79
CA TRP A 22 17.92 -1.66 -5.68
C TRP A 22 16.77 -2.67 -5.74
N ILE A 23 15.67 -2.45 -5.01
CA ILE A 23 14.48 -3.33 -5.06
C ILE A 23 13.94 -3.38 -6.50
N GLU A 24 13.76 -2.23 -7.15
CA GLU A 24 13.30 -2.15 -8.53
C GLU A 24 14.22 -2.92 -9.48
N LYS A 25 15.53 -2.74 -9.38
CA LYS A 25 16.52 -3.46 -10.18
C LYS A 25 16.44 -4.97 -9.96
N GLN A 26 16.36 -5.42 -8.70
CA GLN A 26 16.28 -6.85 -8.39
C GLN A 26 14.94 -7.46 -8.85
N THR A 27 13.86 -6.72 -8.75
CA THR A 27 12.55 -7.12 -9.29
C THR A 27 12.64 -7.39 -10.79
N ASN A 28 13.28 -6.50 -11.54
CA ASN A 28 13.49 -6.67 -12.98
C ASN A 28 14.38 -7.87 -13.35
N ILE A 29 15.32 -8.23 -12.47
CA ILE A 29 16.26 -9.33 -12.72
C ILE A 29 15.71 -10.68 -12.28
N ARG A 30 15.01 -10.73 -11.12
CA ARG A 30 14.66 -11.97 -10.42
C ARG A 30 13.21 -12.39 -10.59
N THR A 31 12.34 -11.55 -11.20
CA THR A 31 10.91 -11.89 -11.32
C THR A 31 10.46 -11.96 -12.78
N ASN A 32 9.45 -12.81 -13.02
CA ASN A 32 8.86 -12.97 -14.36
C ASN A 32 7.92 -11.83 -14.76
N TYR A 33 7.43 -11.06 -13.79
CA TYR A 33 6.42 -10.01 -14.00
C TYR A 33 6.83 -8.67 -13.37
N PRO A 34 7.98 -8.07 -13.76
CA PRO A 34 8.48 -6.86 -13.13
C PRO A 34 7.53 -5.65 -13.26
N ARG A 35 6.58 -5.70 -14.22
CA ARG A 35 5.55 -4.67 -14.41
C ARG A 35 4.52 -4.61 -13.28
N MET A 36 4.51 -5.57 -12.37
CA MET A 36 3.67 -5.56 -11.17
C MET A 36 4.22 -4.64 -10.08
N LEU A 37 5.45 -4.17 -10.23
CA LEU A 37 6.05 -3.24 -9.28
C LEU A 37 5.32 -1.89 -9.28
N SER A 38 5.02 -1.37 -8.09
CA SER A 38 4.35 -0.08 -7.91
C SER A 38 5.12 1.11 -8.53
N GLY A 39 6.45 1.07 -8.46
CA GLY A 39 7.33 2.09 -9.02
C GLY A 39 7.41 3.40 -8.21
N ALA A 40 8.28 4.31 -8.65
CA ALA A 40 8.69 5.48 -7.88
C ALA A 40 7.54 6.45 -7.56
N VAL A 41 6.66 6.72 -8.52
CA VAL A 41 5.54 7.67 -8.35
C VAL A 41 4.55 7.15 -7.32
N GLN A 42 4.10 5.91 -7.48
CA GLN A 42 3.17 5.28 -6.54
C GLN A 42 3.80 5.10 -5.17
N GLY A 43 5.06 4.68 -5.10
CA GLY A 43 5.77 4.54 -3.83
C GLY A 43 5.87 5.86 -3.08
N ARG A 44 6.19 6.96 -3.77
CA ARG A 44 6.22 8.30 -3.16
C ARG A 44 4.84 8.72 -2.66
N PHE A 45 3.81 8.41 -3.42
CA PHE A 45 2.44 8.66 -3.04
C PHE A 45 2.06 7.89 -1.76
N LEU A 46 2.39 6.60 -1.66
CA LEU A 46 2.15 5.79 -0.46
C LEU A 46 2.88 6.34 0.77
N THR A 47 4.15 6.74 0.62
CA THR A 47 4.92 7.41 1.68
C THR A 47 4.21 8.67 2.16
N MET A 48 3.80 9.53 1.24
CA MET A 48 3.09 10.77 1.54
C MET A 48 1.74 10.50 2.24
N MET A 49 0.97 9.52 1.77
CA MET A 49 -0.31 9.14 2.38
C MET A 49 -0.13 8.65 3.80
N THR A 50 0.88 7.82 4.07
CA THR A 50 1.22 7.37 5.42
C THR A 50 1.54 8.56 6.33
N GLN A 51 2.34 9.51 5.86
CA GLN A 51 2.72 10.70 6.62
C GLN A 51 1.52 11.60 6.93
N ILE A 52 0.68 11.92 5.92
CA ILE A 52 -0.47 12.81 6.05
C ILE A 52 -1.55 12.20 6.95
N SER A 53 -1.79 10.90 6.84
CA SER A 53 -2.78 10.20 7.68
C SER A 53 -2.31 10.05 9.13
N GLY A 54 -1.01 10.11 9.40
CA GLY A 54 -0.44 9.80 10.70
C GLY A 54 -0.66 8.33 11.11
N ALA A 55 -0.83 7.45 10.11
CA ALA A 55 -1.11 6.03 10.34
C ALA A 55 0.00 5.38 11.18
N ARG A 56 -0.40 4.51 12.11
CA ARG A 56 0.49 3.71 12.94
C ARG A 56 0.42 2.23 12.58
N ASN A 57 -0.77 1.72 12.36
CA ASN A 57 -1.00 0.32 11.99
C ASN A 57 -1.46 0.27 10.54
N ILE A 58 -0.61 -0.23 9.68
CA ILE A 58 -0.86 -0.32 8.24
C ILE A 58 -0.98 -1.78 7.84
N LEU A 59 -1.99 -2.10 7.04
CA LEU A 59 -2.13 -3.39 6.39
C LEU A 59 -1.92 -3.25 4.89
N GLU A 60 -1.07 -4.09 4.33
CA GLU A 60 -0.90 -4.27 2.90
C GLU A 60 -1.31 -5.69 2.49
N ILE A 61 -2.07 -5.83 1.41
CA ILE A 61 -2.42 -7.11 0.81
C ILE A 61 -1.83 -7.17 -0.59
N GLY A 62 -0.80 -8.01 -0.75
CA GLY A 62 0.02 -8.10 -1.96
C GLY A 62 1.36 -7.37 -1.80
N THR A 63 2.36 -8.08 -1.25
CA THR A 63 3.71 -7.54 -1.00
C THR A 63 4.55 -7.49 -2.27
N PHE A 64 4.41 -8.52 -3.12
CA PHE A 64 5.28 -8.80 -4.25
C PHE A 64 6.76 -8.77 -3.82
N THR A 65 7.57 -7.82 -4.32
CA THR A 65 8.99 -7.72 -3.96
C THR A 65 9.28 -6.73 -2.82
N GLY A 66 8.24 -6.28 -2.11
CA GLY A 66 8.35 -5.47 -0.90
C GLY A 66 8.56 -3.98 -1.13
N TYR A 67 8.40 -3.49 -2.35
CA TYR A 67 8.62 -2.09 -2.69
C TYR A 67 7.61 -1.16 -2.02
N SER A 68 6.32 -1.44 -2.18
CA SER A 68 5.23 -0.65 -1.58
C SER A 68 5.25 -0.70 -0.06
N ALA A 69 5.48 -1.89 0.53
CA ALA A 69 5.65 -2.04 1.98
C ALA A 69 6.80 -1.19 2.52
N ALA A 70 7.95 -1.16 1.82
CA ALA A 70 9.06 -0.28 2.19
C ALA A 70 8.66 1.20 2.14
N CYS A 71 7.93 1.63 1.10
CA CYS A 71 7.45 3.00 0.97
C CYS A 71 6.45 3.38 2.08
N LEU A 72 5.52 2.49 2.44
CA LEU A 72 4.61 2.67 3.56
C LEU A 72 5.38 2.82 4.89
N ALA A 73 6.35 1.92 5.13
CA ALA A 73 7.17 1.95 6.34
C ALA A 73 8.06 3.20 6.45
N MET A 74 8.58 3.68 5.32
CA MET A 74 9.33 4.95 5.26
C MET A 74 8.46 6.17 5.56
N GLY A 75 7.16 6.06 5.37
CA GLY A 75 6.19 7.10 5.69
C GLY A 75 5.79 7.16 7.16
N LEU A 76 6.05 6.12 7.95
CA LEU A 76 5.69 6.06 9.37
C LEU A 76 6.42 7.13 10.17
N THR A 77 5.66 8.01 10.83
CA THR A 77 6.18 9.09 11.67
C THR A 77 6.22 8.73 13.15
N SER A 78 5.43 7.73 13.57
CA SER A 78 5.48 7.19 14.93
C SER A 78 6.59 6.16 15.10
N PRO A 79 7.35 6.17 16.21
CA PRO A 79 8.32 5.12 16.50
C PRO A 79 7.66 3.73 16.66
N ASP A 80 6.40 3.68 17.09
CA ASP A 80 5.61 2.45 17.26
C ASP A 80 4.82 2.09 16.00
N GLY A 81 5.07 2.81 14.88
CA GLY A 81 4.39 2.56 13.62
C GLY A 81 4.83 1.25 12.99
N HIS A 82 3.86 0.49 12.44
CA HIS A 82 4.08 -0.83 11.90
C HIS A 82 3.29 -1.11 10.62
N VAL A 83 3.84 -1.93 9.74
CA VAL A 83 3.21 -2.43 8.51
C VAL A 83 3.11 -3.94 8.59
N ASP A 84 1.90 -4.49 8.58
CA ASP A 84 1.67 -5.91 8.27
C ASP A 84 1.45 -6.05 6.77
N THR A 85 2.19 -6.91 6.10
CA THR A 85 2.03 -7.17 4.67
C THR A 85 1.94 -8.66 4.37
N ILE A 86 1.08 -9.01 3.39
CA ILE A 86 0.75 -10.40 3.08
C ILE A 86 1.20 -10.73 1.65
N GLU A 87 1.96 -11.81 1.52
CA GLU A 87 2.43 -12.36 0.24
C GLU A 87 2.08 -13.84 0.13
N VAL A 88 1.59 -14.26 -1.02
CA VAL A 88 1.25 -15.67 -1.26
C VAL A 88 2.44 -16.48 -1.77
N ASN A 89 3.38 -15.82 -2.44
CA ASN A 89 4.56 -16.47 -3.02
C ASN A 89 5.75 -16.40 -2.07
N ASP A 90 6.07 -17.52 -1.43
CA ASP A 90 7.19 -17.65 -0.50
C ASP A 90 8.57 -17.55 -1.17
N GLU A 91 8.69 -17.81 -2.48
CA GLU A 91 9.94 -17.66 -3.22
C GLU A 91 10.48 -16.21 -3.22
N LEU A 92 9.62 -15.24 -2.94
CA LEU A 92 10.00 -13.83 -2.89
C LEU A 92 10.57 -13.39 -1.54
N GLU A 93 10.46 -14.19 -0.48
CA GLU A 93 10.81 -13.81 0.88
C GLU A 93 12.23 -13.28 1.02
N ASP A 94 13.22 -13.97 0.45
CA ASP A 94 14.62 -13.55 0.55
C ASP A 94 14.87 -12.18 -0.11
N LEU A 95 14.27 -11.95 -1.28
CA LEU A 95 14.37 -10.68 -1.99
C LEU A 95 13.72 -9.54 -1.20
N ILE A 96 12.54 -9.79 -0.64
CA ILE A 96 11.78 -8.85 0.18
C ILE A 96 12.61 -8.43 1.40
N ARG A 97 13.10 -9.40 2.17
CA ARG A 97 13.88 -9.15 3.39
C ARG A 97 15.19 -8.41 3.11
N GLU A 98 15.90 -8.78 2.03
CA GLU A 98 17.11 -8.09 1.61
C GLU A 98 16.82 -6.61 1.25
N GLY A 99 15.74 -6.37 0.50
CA GLY A 99 15.31 -5.02 0.14
C GLY A 99 14.99 -4.15 1.34
N TRP A 100 14.23 -4.66 2.30
CA TRP A 100 13.88 -3.94 3.52
C TRP A 100 15.09 -3.68 4.42
N SER A 101 16.04 -4.61 4.49
CA SER A 101 17.29 -4.40 5.21
C SER A 101 18.09 -3.23 4.63
N LYS A 102 18.18 -3.15 3.28
CA LYS A 102 18.84 -2.03 2.60
C LYS A 102 18.12 -0.70 2.78
N ALA A 103 16.78 -0.75 2.89
CA ALA A 103 15.96 0.42 3.15
C ALA A 103 15.94 0.85 4.64
N GLY A 104 16.48 0.04 5.54
CA GLY A 104 16.49 0.31 6.98
C GLY A 104 15.11 0.30 7.61
N VAL A 105 14.18 -0.54 7.10
CA VAL A 105 12.78 -0.60 7.57
C VAL A 105 12.36 -1.99 8.05
N SER A 106 13.28 -2.95 8.14
CA SER A 106 12.98 -4.34 8.50
C SER A 106 12.30 -4.49 9.85
N ASP A 107 12.60 -3.64 10.80
CA ASP A 107 12.03 -3.61 12.15
C ASP A 107 10.59 -3.07 12.19
N LYS A 108 10.16 -2.39 11.13
CA LYS A 108 8.84 -1.77 11.01
C LYS A 108 7.84 -2.61 10.22
N ILE A 109 8.25 -3.75 9.65
CA ILE A 109 7.42 -4.52 8.74
C ILE A 109 7.36 -5.98 9.17
N THR A 110 6.16 -6.53 9.28
CA THR A 110 5.93 -7.98 9.40
C THR A 110 5.46 -8.54 8.06
N LEU A 111 6.27 -9.45 7.48
CA LEU A 111 5.87 -10.25 6.32
C LEU A 111 5.11 -11.49 6.78
N ARG A 112 3.92 -11.68 6.20
CA ARG A 112 3.09 -12.86 6.39
C ARG A 112 2.98 -13.62 5.09
N ILE A 113 3.61 -14.78 5.03
CA ILE A 113 3.55 -15.64 3.85
C ILE A 113 2.31 -16.54 3.94
N GLY A 114 1.48 -16.51 2.90
CA GLY A 114 0.31 -17.38 2.79
C GLY A 114 -0.89 -16.74 2.09
N ASN A 115 -2.00 -17.47 2.10
CA ASN A 115 -3.24 -17.01 1.49
C ASN A 115 -3.86 -15.87 2.34
N ALA A 116 -4.08 -14.71 1.71
CA ALA A 116 -4.58 -13.52 2.38
C ALA A 116 -5.97 -13.73 3.01
N MET A 117 -6.86 -14.51 2.37
CA MET A 117 -8.19 -14.81 2.91
C MET A 117 -8.15 -15.54 4.26
N ASN A 118 -7.12 -16.35 4.48
CA ASN A 118 -6.95 -17.05 5.75
C ASN A 118 -6.28 -16.14 6.80
N ILE A 119 -5.19 -15.46 6.41
CA ILE A 119 -4.44 -14.57 7.30
C ILE A 119 -5.32 -13.43 7.80
N LEU A 120 -6.15 -12.83 6.93
CA LEU A 120 -7.02 -11.72 7.30
C LEU A 120 -8.07 -12.09 8.35
N LYS A 121 -8.51 -13.34 8.43
CA LYS A 121 -9.46 -13.80 9.46
C LYS A 121 -8.85 -13.79 10.87
N GLU A 122 -7.54 -14.10 10.93
CA GLU A 122 -6.81 -14.23 12.19
C GLU A 122 -6.11 -12.93 12.61
N LEU A 123 -5.84 -12.05 11.65
CA LEU A 123 -5.10 -10.82 11.89
C LEU A 123 -5.95 -9.81 12.67
N PRO A 124 -5.54 -9.43 13.89
CA PRO A 124 -6.29 -8.45 14.66
C PRO A 124 -6.11 -7.03 14.08
N GLY A 125 -7.20 -6.23 14.11
CA GLY A 125 -7.12 -4.80 13.89
C GLY A 125 -6.84 -4.05 15.21
N PRO A 126 -7.00 -2.73 15.24
CA PRO A 126 -7.44 -1.90 14.11
C PRO A 126 -6.31 -1.50 13.16
N PHE A 127 -6.64 -1.22 11.89
CA PHE A 127 -5.71 -0.68 10.89
C PHE A 127 -6.08 0.76 10.54
N ASP A 128 -5.13 1.68 10.61
CA ASP A 128 -5.32 3.09 10.29
C ASP A 128 -5.30 3.34 8.77
N LEU A 129 -4.54 2.52 8.04
CA LEU A 129 -4.41 2.57 6.58
C LEU A 129 -4.38 1.14 6.05
N VAL A 130 -5.14 0.90 4.98
CA VAL A 130 -5.11 -0.38 4.27
C VAL A 130 -4.81 -0.15 2.80
N PHE A 131 -3.82 -0.88 2.28
CA PHE A 131 -3.44 -0.88 0.88
C PHE A 131 -3.69 -2.27 0.27
N ILE A 132 -4.54 -2.35 -0.76
CA ILE A 132 -4.87 -3.60 -1.43
C ILE A 132 -4.33 -3.55 -2.86
N ASP A 133 -3.31 -4.36 -3.14
CA ASP A 133 -2.71 -4.51 -4.47
C ASP A 133 -2.42 -5.98 -4.78
N ALA A 134 -3.41 -6.83 -4.55
CA ALA A 134 -3.35 -8.27 -4.75
C ALA A 134 -4.24 -8.73 -5.91
N ASN A 135 -4.77 -9.96 -5.84
CA ASN A 135 -5.66 -10.52 -6.84
C ASN A 135 -7.00 -9.73 -6.91
N LYS A 136 -7.21 -9.02 -8.01
CA LYS A 136 -8.39 -8.16 -8.20
C LYS A 136 -9.73 -8.89 -8.11
N ARG A 137 -9.76 -10.21 -8.37
CA ARG A 137 -10.99 -11.02 -8.29
C ARG A 137 -11.46 -11.19 -6.85
N GLU A 138 -10.58 -11.02 -5.87
CA GLU A 138 -10.84 -11.22 -4.45
C GLU A 138 -10.95 -9.89 -3.68
N TYR A 139 -11.00 -8.74 -4.37
CA TYR A 139 -11.05 -7.43 -3.71
C TYR A 139 -12.29 -7.24 -2.83
N SER A 140 -13.45 -7.74 -3.28
CA SER A 140 -14.69 -7.65 -2.50
C SER A 140 -14.59 -8.46 -1.21
N GLU A 141 -14.02 -9.65 -1.30
CA GLU A 141 -13.83 -10.54 -0.16
C GLU A 141 -12.79 -9.97 0.83
N TYR A 142 -11.68 -9.42 0.33
CA TYR A 142 -10.73 -8.72 1.19
C TYR A 142 -11.39 -7.56 1.93
N TYR A 143 -12.17 -6.77 1.22
CA TYR A 143 -12.90 -5.65 1.80
C TYR A 143 -13.81 -6.09 2.95
N GLU A 144 -14.64 -7.11 2.75
CA GLU A 144 -15.56 -7.62 3.78
C GLU A 144 -14.82 -8.14 5.03
N LEU A 145 -13.59 -8.69 4.86
CA LEU A 145 -12.80 -9.18 5.98
C LEU A 145 -12.11 -8.08 6.79
N ILE A 146 -11.90 -6.89 6.19
CA ILE A 146 -11.12 -5.83 6.82
C ILE A 146 -11.97 -4.64 7.28
N ILE A 147 -13.18 -4.44 6.76
CA ILE A 147 -13.95 -3.23 7.00
C ILE A 147 -14.22 -2.98 8.48
N ASP A 148 -14.52 -4.03 9.23
CA ASP A 148 -14.77 -3.94 10.68
C ASP A 148 -13.46 -3.75 11.49
N LYS A 149 -12.30 -3.92 10.84
CA LYS A 149 -10.97 -3.72 11.43
C LYS A 149 -10.41 -2.32 11.16
N ILE A 150 -11.15 -1.48 10.45
CA ILE A 150 -10.79 -0.09 10.17
C ILE A 150 -11.61 0.81 11.12
N PRO A 151 -10.96 1.61 11.99
CA PRO A 151 -11.67 2.48 12.92
C PRO A 151 -12.59 3.45 12.20
N SER A 152 -13.83 3.59 12.69
CA SER A 152 -14.72 4.66 12.24
C SER A 152 -14.13 6.00 12.62
N GLY A 153 -13.70 6.80 11.64
CA GLY A 153 -13.12 8.12 11.86
C GLY A 153 -11.62 8.12 12.15
N GLY A 154 -10.83 7.30 11.45
CA GLY A 154 -9.36 7.42 11.44
C GLY A 154 -8.91 8.87 11.32
N PRO A 155 -7.65 9.25 11.67
CA PRO A 155 -7.24 10.63 11.87
C PRO A 155 -7.57 11.48 10.65
N SER A 156 -8.68 12.22 10.75
CA SER A 156 -9.03 13.26 9.79
C SER A 156 -8.23 14.49 10.16
N PRO A 157 -7.40 15.02 9.28
CA PRO A 157 -6.96 16.39 9.46
C PRO A 157 -8.20 17.28 9.31
N ALA A 158 -8.60 17.91 10.41
CA ALA A 158 -9.72 18.85 10.55
C ALA A 158 -11.16 18.28 10.43
N GLY A 159 -11.72 17.84 11.54
CA GLY A 159 -13.07 18.27 11.91
C GLY A 159 -14.29 17.60 11.30
N LEU A 160 -14.19 16.48 10.60
CA LEU A 160 -15.37 15.76 10.08
C LEU A 160 -15.70 14.53 10.96
N ARG A 161 -16.20 14.78 12.13
CA ARG A 161 -16.84 13.73 12.97
C ARG A 161 -18.19 13.36 12.38
N GLY A 162 -18.44 12.09 12.12
CA GLY A 162 -19.80 11.56 12.11
C GLY A 162 -20.39 11.05 10.81
N ARG A 163 -19.61 10.47 9.87
CA ARG A 163 -20.19 9.68 8.78
C ARG A 163 -19.55 8.29 8.67
N PRO A 164 -20.35 7.23 8.46
CA PRO A 164 -19.82 5.90 8.23
C PRO A 164 -19.01 5.87 6.93
N TYR A 165 -17.87 5.24 7.01
CA TYR A 165 -16.93 5.09 5.90
C TYR A 165 -17.41 4.09 4.86
N ARG A 166 -17.32 4.46 3.59
CA ARG A 166 -17.35 3.53 2.46
C ARG A 166 -16.10 3.75 1.61
N PRO A 167 -15.27 2.74 1.42
CA PRO A 167 -14.10 2.87 0.54
C PRO A 167 -14.53 2.98 -0.93
N ALA A 168 -13.82 3.82 -1.66
CA ALA A 168 -13.85 3.78 -3.11
C ALA A 168 -12.78 2.78 -3.58
N VAL A 169 -13.18 1.71 -4.24
CA VAL A 169 -12.28 0.76 -4.90
C VAL A 169 -12.03 1.29 -6.31
N SER A 170 -10.81 1.68 -6.62
CA SER A 170 -10.42 2.01 -7.99
C SER A 170 -9.66 0.85 -8.64
N ASP A 171 -9.81 0.67 -9.94
CA ASP A 171 -9.20 -0.42 -10.73
C ASP A 171 -7.66 -0.46 -10.72
N ARG A 172 -7.01 0.48 -10.06
CA ARG A 172 -5.55 0.58 -10.05
C ARG A 172 -4.87 0.86 -8.73
N CYS A 173 -5.59 1.13 -7.67
CA CYS A 173 -4.98 1.26 -6.34
C CYS A 173 -5.89 1.88 -5.30
N SER A 174 -5.77 1.35 -4.09
CA SER A 174 -5.93 2.02 -2.80
C SER A 174 -7.27 2.59 -2.40
N VAL A 175 -7.53 2.30 -1.20
CA VAL A 175 -8.62 2.82 -0.38
C VAL A 175 -8.42 4.31 -0.13
N PHE A 176 -9.19 5.14 -0.83
CA PHE A 176 -9.42 6.52 -0.43
C PHE A 176 -10.80 6.66 0.18
N ARG A 177 -10.85 7.36 1.31
CA ARG A 177 -12.10 7.73 1.98
C ARG A 177 -12.70 8.99 1.37
N ASP A 178 -14.00 8.87 1.02
CA ASP A 178 -14.95 9.95 0.74
C ASP A 178 -14.41 11.27 0.13
N VAL A 179 -14.40 11.30 -1.19
CA VAL A 179 -14.74 12.52 -1.91
C VAL A 179 -16.20 12.32 -2.38
N PRO A 180 -17.17 13.10 -1.93
CA PRO A 180 -18.52 13.03 -2.49
C PRO A 180 -18.43 13.33 -4.00
N PRO A 181 -19.20 12.63 -4.84
CA PRO A 181 -19.28 12.98 -6.25
C PRO A 181 -19.69 14.44 -6.33
N GLY A 182 -18.93 15.23 -7.09
CA GLY A 182 -19.28 16.61 -7.37
C GLY A 182 -20.68 16.67 -8.02
N PRO A 183 -21.37 17.81 -7.89
CA PRO A 183 -22.70 17.95 -8.50
C PRO A 183 -22.57 17.72 -10.02
N GLY A 184 -23.21 16.67 -10.52
CA GLY A 184 -23.22 16.33 -11.96
C GLY A 184 -22.79 14.91 -12.35
N TYR A 185 -22.41 14.04 -11.39
CA TYR A 185 -22.13 12.64 -11.70
C TYR A 185 -23.42 11.85 -11.87
N LEU A 186 -23.71 11.43 -13.10
CA LEU A 186 -24.70 10.41 -13.42
C LEU A 186 -23.96 9.08 -13.61
N PRO A 187 -24.35 7.99 -12.92
CA PRO A 187 -23.76 6.68 -13.17
C PRO A 187 -24.09 6.22 -14.59
N PRO A 188 -23.18 5.49 -15.26
CA PRO A 188 -23.46 4.89 -16.56
C PRO A 188 -24.62 3.89 -16.45
N PRO A 189 -25.39 3.69 -17.57
CA PRO A 189 -26.54 2.81 -17.62
C PRO A 189 -26.20 1.34 -17.40
#